data_823185cae2309450de916453af74bf2b
#
_entry.id   823185cae2309450de916453af74bf2b
#
_cell.length_a   1.000
_cell.length_b   1.000
_cell.length_c   1.000
_cell.angle_alpha   90.00
_cell.angle_beta   90.00
_cell.angle_gamma   90.00
#
_symmetry.space_group_name_H-M   'P 1'
#
loop_
_entity.id
_entity.type
_entity.pdbx_description
1 polymer ?
#
loop_
_entity_poly.entity_id
_entity_poly.type
_entity_poly.pdbx_seq_one_letter_code
_entity_poly.pdbx_strand_id
1 'polypeptide(L)'
;MDYIADGDFAKKTSQGIVLVDFYATWCMPCLRMEKQVEEFASSNSNVSVYKYDVDRGVQTWNEVKKKHNVRSIPFVVIYKDGEPVAAEVGYKSSEELQKILDNIS
;
A
#
# COMPACT_ATOMS: atom_id res chain seq x y z
N MET A 1 5.15 10.30 -5.31
CA MET A 1 4.19 9.27 -4.91
C MET A 1 2.86 9.94 -4.59
N ASP A 2 1.79 9.47 -5.22
CA ASP A 2 0.49 10.12 -5.11
C ASP A 2 -0.33 9.59 -3.95
N TYR A 3 -1.17 10.45 -3.40
CA TYR A 3 -2.12 10.08 -2.37
C TYR A 3 -3.40 9.54 -3.02
N ILE A 4 -4.07 8.64 -2.32
CA ILE A 4 -5.33 8.07 -2.76
C ILE A 4 -6.39 8.27 -1.67
N ALA A 5 -7.55 8.74 -2.06
CA ALA A 5 -8.68 8.98 -1.16
C ALA A 5 -9.74 7.88 -1.30
N ASP A 6 -10.65 7.83 -0.33
CA ASP A 6 -11.74 6.85 -0.35
C ASP A 6 -12.53 6.86 -1.66
N GLY A 7 -12.86 8.06 -2.15
CA GLY A 7 -13.68 8.19 -3.36
C GLY A 7 -13.02 7.70 -4.63
N ASP A 8 -11.68 7.63 -4.66
CA ASP A 8 -10.91 7.22 -5.84
C ASP A 8 -10.36 5.81 -5.71
N PHE A 9 -10.50 5.20 -4.54
CA PHE A 9 -9.78 3.97 -4.22
C PHE A 9 -10.11 2.83 -5.19
N ALA A 10 -11.38 2.54 -5.36
CA ALA A 10 -11.80 1.43 -6.23
C ALA A 10 -11.31 1.63 -7.66
N LYS A 11 -11.44 2.85 -8.19
CA LYS A 11 -11.03 3.17 -9.56
C LYS A 11 -9.52 3.05 -9.74
N LYS A 12 -8.75 3.62 -8.82
CA LYS A 12 -7.28 3.68 -8.96
C LYS A 12 -6.62 2.33 -8.72
N THR A 13 -7.28 1.41 -8.03
CA THR A 13 -6.74 0.06 -7.82
C THR A 13 -7.26 -0.96 -8.82
N SER A 14 -8.15 -0.57 -9.74
CA SER A 14 -8.91 -1.49 -10.57
C SER A 14 -8.12 -2.15 -11.71
N GLN A 15 -7.02 -1.57 -12.13
CA GLN A 15 -6.27 -2.07 -13.30
C GLN A 15 -4.79 -2.16 -13.03
N GLY A 16 -4.20 -3.24 -13.51
CA GLY A 16 -2.76 -3.47 -13.41
C GLY A 16 -2.33 -3.77 -11.99
N ILE A 17 -1.04 -3.61 -11.73
CA ILE A 17 -0.47 -3.86 -10.41
C ILE A 17 -0.37 -2.53 -9.66
N VAL A 18 -0.96 -2.49 -8.47
CA VAL A 18 -1.04 -1.27 -7.66
C VAL A 18 -0.63 -1.61 -6.23
N LEU A 19 0.35 -0.89 -5.69
CA LEU A 19 0.72 -0.99 -4.28
C LEU A 19 0.13 0.20 -3.53
N VAL A 20 -0.57 -0.07 -2.43
CA VAL A 20 -1.09 0.97 -1.56
C VAL A 20 -0.41 0.86 -0.20
N ASP A 21 0.19 1.97 0.24
CA ASP A 21 0.86 2.13 1.52
C ASP A 21 -0.10 2.83 2.49
N PHE A 22 -0.65 2.06 3.43
CA PHE A 22 -1.53 2.60 4.47
C PHE A 22 -0.68 3.11 5.62
N TYR A 23 -0.76 4.41 5.89
CA TYR A 23 0.13 5.09 6.84
C TYR A 23 -0.62 6.16 7.64
N ALA A 24 0.07 6.70 8.64
CA ALA A 24 -0.36 7.90 9.34
C ALA A 24 0.83 8.83 9.55
N THR A 25 0.57 10.12 9.65
CA THR A 25 1.63 11.12 9.80
C THR A 25 2.35 11.06 11.14
N TRP A 26 1.70 10.48 12.15
CA TRP A 26 2.29 10.30 13.48
C TRP A 26 3.03 8.97 13.66
N CYS A 27 2.97 8.11 12.67
CA CYS A 27 3.53 6.75 12.73
C CYS A 27 5.00 6.77 12.32
N MET A 28 5.91 6.64 13.28
CA MET A 28 7.34 6.71 12.99
C MET A 28 7.83 5.61 12.03
N PRO A 29 7.44 4.35 12.20
CA PRO A 29 7.84 3.32 11.22
C PRO A 29 7.30 3.62 9.82
N CYS A 30 6.11 4.21 9.71
CA CYS A 30 5.54 4.62 8.43
C CYS A 30 6.41 5.67 7.75
N LEU A 31 6.86 6.66 8.52
CA LEU A 31 7.71 7.73 8.00
C LEU A 31 9.06 7.20 7.53
N ARG A 32 9.65 6.28 8.29
CA ARG A 32 10.91 5.65 7.87
C ARG A 32 10.74 4.80 6.62
N MET A 33 9.58 4.20 6.45
CA MET A 33 9.31 3.34 5.30
C MET A 33 9.07 4.14 4.02
N GLU A 34 8.74 5.42 4.12
CA GLU A 34 8.42 6.26 2.96
C GLU A 34 9.52 6.21 1.89
N LYS A 35 10.78 6.34 2.30
CA LYS A 35 11.92 6.26 1.39
C LYS A 35 12.00 4.90 0.70
N GLN A 36 11.71 3.84 1.43
CA GLN A 36 11.76 2.49 0.90
C GLN A 36 10.67 2.27 -0.15
N VAL A 37 9.49 2.82 0.09
CA VAL A 37 8.39 2.75 -0.87
C VAL A 37 8.72 3.57 -2.12
N GLU A 38 9.35 4.73 -1.96
CA GLU A 38 9.79 5.55 -3.09
C GLU A 38 10.84 4.84 -3.94
N GLU A 39 11.80 4.17 -3.31
CA GLU A 39 12.81 3.37 -4.02
C GLU A 39 12.16 2.23 -4.79
N PHE A 40 11.23 1.53 -4.16
CA PHE A 40 10.46 0.47 -4.81
C PHE A 40 9.73 1.01 -6.04
N ALA A 41 9.06 2.15 -5.90
CA ALA A 41 8.34 2.78 -7.00
C ALA A 41 9.28 3.13 -8.17
N SER A 42 10.46 3.65 -7.86
CA SER A 42 11.46 4.01 -8.87
C SER A 42 11.96 2.80 -9.65
N SER A 43 12.00 1.64 -9.00
CA SER A 43 12.50 0.40 -9.61
C SER A 43 11.42 -0.38 -10.35
N ASN A 44 10.16 0.04 -10.26
CA ASN A 44 9.03 -0.71 -10.81
C ASN A 44 8.06 0.22 -11.52
N SER A 45 8.45 0.70 -12.70
CA SER A 45 7.66 1.67 -13.46
C SER A 45 6.30 1.12 -13.93
N ASN A 46 6.15 -0.19 -13.92
CA ASN A 46 4.89 -0.85 -14.28
C ASN A 46 3.93 -1.01 -13.09
N VAL A 47 4.34 -0.57 -11.91
CA VAL A 47 3.52 -0.63 -10.70
C VAL A 47 3.08 0.78 -10.33
N SER A 48 1.79 0.98 -10.15
CA SER A 48 1.28 2.24 -9.59
C SER A 48 1.40 2.19 -8.08
N VAL A 49 1.94 3.25 -7.47
CA VAL A 49 2.17 3.29 -6.03
C VAL A 49 1.45 4.49 -5.44
N TYR A 50 0.61 4.23 -4.45
CA TYR A 50 -0.18 5.25 -3.77
C TYR A 50 0.00 5.18 -2.27
N LYS A 51 -0.19 6.32 -1.61
CA LYS A 51 -0.24 6.43 -0.15
C LYS A 51 -1.68 6.71 0.29
N TYR A 52 -2.13 5.99 1.28
CA TYR A 52 -3.45 6.21 1.89
C TYR A 52 -3.27 6.58 3.36
N ASP A 53 -3.70 7.79 3.71
CA ASP A 53 -3.64 8.31 5.09
C ASP A 53 -4.86 7.79 5.86
N VAL A 54 -4.62 6.93 6.85
CA VAL A 54 -5.70 6.28 7.59
C VAL A 54 -6.49 7.25 8.49
N ASP A 55 -5.93 8.43 8.76
CA ASP A 55 -6.62 9.45 9.56
C ASP A 55 -7.49 10.37 8.70
N ARG A 56 -7.18 10.49 7.42
CA ARG A 56 -7.99 11.29 6.49
C ARG A 56 -9.08 10.48 5.84
N GLY A 57 -8.75 9.26 5.45
CA GLY A 57 -9.72 8.32 4.90
C GLY A 57 -10.07 7.31 5.96
N VAL A 58 -11.35 7.00 6.11
CA VAL A 58 -11.83 6.10 7.15
C VAL A 58 -12.47 4.85 6.56
N GLN A 59 -13.26 5.04 5.51
CA GLN A 59 -14.07 3.96 4.96
C GLN A 59 -13.23 2.83 4.39
N THR A 60 -12.30 3.14 3.50
CA THR A 60 -11.44 2.12 2.88
C THR A 60 -10.58 1.42 3.92
N TRP A 61 -10.01 2.19 4.87
CA TRP A 61 -9.20 1.60 5.93
C TRP A 61 -10.00 0.63 6.78
N ASN A 62 -11.24 0.97 7.12
CA ASN A 62 -12.10 0.08 7.89
C ASN A 62 -12.37 -1.22 7.14
N GLU A 63 -12.62 -1.15 5.84
CA GLU A 63 -12.83 -2.33 5.00
C GLU A 63 -11.57 -3.19 4.90
N VAL A 64 -10.42 -2.55 4.72
CA VAL A 64 -9.13 -3.24 4.61
C VAL A 64 -8.77 -3.93 5.92
N LYS A 65 -8.95 -3.26 7.06
CA LYS A 65 -8.71 -3.87 8.38
C LYS A 65 -9.55 -5.12 8.57
N LYS A 66 -10.79 -5.04 8.20
CA LYS A 66 -11.73 -6.15 8.35
C LYS A 66 -11.38 -7.31 7.42
N LYS A 67 -11.12 -7.00 6.15
CA LYS A 67 -10.80 -8.00 5.14
C LYS A 67 -9.54 -8.78 5.48
N HIS A 68 -8.50 -8.08 5.92
CA HIS A 68 -7.19 -8.69 6.18
C HIS A 68 -6.95 -9.01 7.65
N ASN A 69 -7.91 -8.74 8.51
CA ASN A 69 -7.81 -8.95 9.96
C ASN A 69 -6.56 -8.27 10.53
N VAL A 70 -6.36 -7.00 10.20
CA VAL A 70 -5.22 -6.19 10.67
C VAL A 70 -5.70 -4.93 11.38
N ARG A 71 -4.84 -4.37 12.22
CA ARG A 71 -5.11 -3.13 12.95
C ARG A 71 -3.94 -2.18 12.94
N SER A 72 -2.79 -2.64 12.46
CA SER A 72 -1.52 -1.92 12.61
C SER A 72 -1.07 -1.31 11.30
N ILE A 73 -0.35 -0.20 11.41
CA ILE A 73 0.33 0.45 10.31
C ILE A 73 1.82 0.51 10.63
N PRO A 74 2.72 0.58 9.65
CA PRO A 74 2.41 0.58 8.21
C PRO A 74 1.84 -0.75 7.76
N PHE A 75 0.98 -0.70 6.75
CA PHE A 75 0.39 -1.87 6.14
C PHE A 75 0.37 -1.64 4.63
N VAL A 76 0.83 -2.63 3.86
CA VAL A 76 0.82 -2.52 2.40
C VAL A 76 -0.05 -3.61 1.81
N VAL A 77 -0.76 -3.26 0.75
CA VAL A 77 -1.52 -4.21 -0.04
C VAL A 77 -1.12 -4.02 -1.49
N ILE A 78 -0.86 -5.13 -2.18
CA ILE A 78 -0.67 -5.12 -3.62
C ILE A 78 -1.94 -5.66 -4.25
N TYR A 79 -2.49 -4.87 -5.17
CA TYR A 79 -3.68 -5.25 -5.94
C TYR A 79 -3.26 -5.60 -7.36
N LYS A 80 -3.93 -6.56 -7.95
CA LYS A 80 -3.79 -6.88 -9.36
C LYS A 80 -5.18 -6.89 -9.98
N ASP A 81 -5.43 -5.95 -10.87
CA ASP A 81 -6.73 -5.78 -11.51
C ASP A 81 -7.88 -5.73 -10.51
N GLY A 82 -7.68 -4.98 -9.44
CA GLY A 82 -8.68 -4.74 -8.40
C GLY A 82 -8.71 -5.75 -7.27
N GLU A 83 -8.00 -6.86 -7.38
CA GLU A 83 -7.99 -7.90 -6.35
C GLU A 83 -6.71 -7.86 -5.51
N PRO A 84 -6.81 -7.93 -4.18
CA PRO A 84 -5.61 -8.00 -3.35
C PRO A 84 -4.90 -9.33 -3.57
N VAL A 85 -3.62 -9.25 -3.92
CA VAL A 85 -2.78 -10.44 -4.17
C VAL A 85 -1.67 -10.59 -3.14
N ALA A 86 -1.39 -9.57 -2.35
CA ALA A 86 -0.44 -9.62 -1.25
C ALA A 86 -0.81 -8.55 -0.22
N ALA A 87 -0.60 -8.85 1.06
CA ALA A 87 -0.85 -7.92 2.15
C ALA A 87 0.15 -8.20 3.26
N GLU A 88 0.85 -7.15 3.73
CA GLU A 88 1.91 -7.29 4.73
C GLU A 88 1.86 -6.17 5.74
N VAL A 89 1.95 -6.50 7.02
CA VAL A 89 1.98 -5.54 8.11
C VAL A 89 3.42 -5.27 8.55
N GLY A 90 3.70 -4.03 8.94
CA GLY A 90 4.98 -3.62 9.48
C GLY A 90 5.92 -3.03 8.46
N TYR A 91 7.03 -2.52 8.96
CA TYR A 91 8.07 -1.90 8.12
C TYR A 91 8.62 -2.91 7.10
N LYS A 92 8.77 -2.46 5.86
CA LYS A 92 9.38 -3.24 4.79
C LYS A 92 10.42 -2.39 4.07
N SER A 93 11.57 -2.97 3.80
CA SER A 93 12.57 -2.34 2.94
C SER A 93 12.13 -2.44 1.48
N SER A 94 12.76 -1.64 0.62
CA SER A 94 12.50 -1.73 -0.82
C SER A 94 12.79 -3.14 -1.35
N GLU A 95 13.82 -3.80 -0.82
CA GLU A 95 14.16 -5.16 -1.20
C GLU A 95 13.08 -6.17 -0.78
N GLU A 96 12.54 -5.98 0.43
CA GLU A 96 11.45 -6.83 0.91
C GLU A 96 10.18 -6.62 0.09
N LEU A 97 9.87 -5.37 -0.25
CA LEU A 97 8.73 -5.06 -1.11
C LEU A 97 8.90 -5.70 -2.50
N GLN A 98 10.14 -5.66 -3.02
CA GLN A 98 10.44 -6.28 -4.31
C GLN A 98 10.23 -7.79 -4.27
N LYS A 99 10.64 -8.44 -3.18
CA LYS A 99 10.43 -9.89 -3.02
C LYS A 99 8.95 -10.24 -2.97
N ILE A 100 8.15 -9.41 -2.29
CA ILE A 100 6.71 -9.62 -2.24
C ILE A 100 6.13 -9.53 -3.64
N LEU A 101 6.52 -8.52 -4.40
CA LEU A 101 6.07 -8.36 -5.80
C LEU A 101 6.50 -9.54 -6.65
N ASP A 102 7.75 -9.96 -6.54
CA ASP A 102 8.32 -11.03 -7.35
C ASP A 102 7.64 -12.39 -7.08
N ASN A 103 7.06 -12.56 -5.91
CA ASN A 103 6.33 -13.77 -5.54
C ASN A 103 4.89 -13.82 -6.05
N ILE A 104 4.41 -12.72 -6.62
CA ILE A 104 3.08 -12.66 -7.23
C ILE A 104 3.18 -13.21 -8.64
N SER A 105 2.52 -14.28 -8.90
CA SER A 105 2.54 -14.91 -10.22
C SER A 105 1.41 -14.42 -11.14
#